data_6dff74481b399d327d5aefe21de742df
#
_entry.id   6dff74481b399d327d5aefe21de742df
#
_cell.length_a   1.000
_cell.length_b   1.000
_cell.length_c   1.000
_cell.angle_alpha   90.00
_cell.angle_beta   90.00
_cell.angle_gamma   90.00
#
_symmetry.space_group_name_H-M   'P 1'
#
loop_
_entity.id
_entity.type
_entity.pdbx_description
1 polymer ?
#
loop_
_entity_poly.entity_id
_entity_poly.type
_entity_poly.pdbx_seq_one_letter_code
_entity_poly.pdbx_strand_id
1 'polypeptide(L)'
;NNSEMVFAGFGIVAPEYNWNDYAGLNVKGKTVVVMVNDPGFYDAKLFKGKNMTYYGRWTYKYEEAARQGAAALLIIHDTAPASYPWTVVRNSGSKSKLYLQTADNGKSRALLEGWLTQESTHKLFKLAGVSEDVLEAAKKRGFKAVNLGLDASLTLNNITKKSTSHNVAAILPGTKRAGEYLIYSAHWDHFGIGEAVRGDSIYNGAEDNATGTAGLLTLAEAFSKLKTRPERSILFLSVTSEEQGLLGSEYYGTHPLVPLKQTVADINMDVLNNFSRTKDLVVVGYGQSEMDDYAKRAAAKQGRIITPEPDPSGGWYYRSDHFNFAKVGVPSLYPESGVDAIGHGEAWGKAKAADYTKNRYHSPFDEYDAKTWVFSGMVEDVRLLFDVGTTLANEANFPKWKAGSEFKAIREKSLASK
;
A
#
# COMPACT_ATOMS: atom_id res chain seq x y z
N ASN A 1 -14.36 -25.64 16.30
CA ASN A 1 -14.89 -26.38 15.15
C ASN A 1 -13.72 -26.89 14.32
N ASN A 2 -13.72 -28.15 13.94
CA ASN A 2 -12.74 -28.70 13.04
C ASN A 2 -12.97 -28.14 11.63
N SER A 3 -11.89 -27.79 10.98
CA SER A 3 -11.89 -27.18 9.64
C SER A 3 -10.92 -27.93 8.75
N GLU A 4 -11.41 -28.61 7.72
CA GLU A 4 -10.60 -29.33 6.74
C GLU A 4 -9.53 -28.43 6.10
N MET A 5 -8.30 -28.92 5.97
CA MET A 5 -7.18 -28.14 5.46
C MET A 5 -6.89 -28.42 4.00
N VAL A 6 -6.67 -27.35 3.21
CA VAL A 6 -6.38 -27.42 1.78
C VAL A 6 -5.19 -26.51 1.46
N PHE A 7 -4.21 -27.00 0.70
CA PHE A 7 -3.16 -26.18 0.12
C PHE A 7 -3.58 -25.69 -1.26
N ALA A 8 -3.71 -24.37 -1.42
CA ALA A 8 -4.22 -23.70 -2.62
C ALA A 8 -3.16 -22.82 -3.31
N GLY A 9 -1.93 -23.33 -3.44
CA GLY A 9 -0.86 -22.63 -4.16
C GLY A 9 -0.59 -21.25 -3.58
N PHE A 10 -0.77 -20.19 -4.39
CA PHE A 10 -0.66 -18.80 -3.94
C PHE A 10 -1.98 -18.19 -3.46
N GLY A 11 -3.11 -18.89 -3.61
CA GLY A 11 -4.43 -18.38 -3.25
C GLY A 11 -4.85 -17.15 -4.07
N ILE A 12 -4.61 -17.19 -5.37
CA ILE A 12 -4.82 -16.05 -6.29
C ILE A 12 -5.95 -16.34 -7.26
N VAL A 13 -6.79 -15.31 -7.49
CA VAL A 13 -7.74 -15.22 -8.61
C VAL A 13 -7.41 -13.95 -9.40
N ALA A 14 -6.71 -14.09 -10.52
CA ALA A 14 -6.24 -13.02 -11.39
C ALA A 14 -6.59 -13.31 -12.86
N PRO A 15 -7.82 -12.95 -13.30
CA PRO A 15 -8.31 -13.26 -14.64
C PRO A 15 -7.42 -12.69 -15.76
N GLU A 16 -6.90 -11.47 -15.61
CA GLU A 16 -6.03 -10.80 -16.57
C GLU A 16 -4.69 -11.50 -16.76
N TYR A 17 -4.23 -12.29 -15.77
CA TYR A 17 -3.07 -13.17 -15.86
C TYR A 17 -3.43 -14.61 -16.22
N ASN A 18 -4.73 -14.91 -16.45
CA ASN A 18 -5.24 -16.27 -16.63
C ASN A 18 -4.77 -17.21 -15.51
N TRP A 19 -4.96 -16.75 -14.24
CA TRP A 19 -4.56 -17.48 -13.03
C TRP A 19 -5.72 -17.60 -12.05
N ASN A 20 -5.99 -18.82 -11.57
CA ASN A 20 -7.02 -19.08 -10.57
C ASN A 20 -6.68 -20.33 -9.76
N ASP A 21 -6.15 -20.13 -8.56
CA ASP A 21 -5.79 -21.21 -7.63
C ASP A 21 -7.01 -21.86 -6.97
N TYR A 22 -8.17 -21.21 -7.04
CA TYR A 22 -9.43 -21.71 -6.49
C TYR A 22 -10.31 -22.40 -7.56
N ALA A 23 -9.84 -22.55 -8.79
CA ALA A 23 -10.64 -23.13 -9.89
C ALA A 23 -11.10 -24.57 -9.57
N GLY A 24 -12.42 -24.76 -9.46
CA GLY A 24 -13.02 -26.06 -9.15
C GLY A 24 -12.89 -26.48 -7.67
N LEU A 25 -12.42 -25.60 -6.79
CA LEU A 25 -12.21 -25.85 -5.37
C LEU A 25 -13.31 -25.18 -4.55
N ASN A 26 -13.97 -25.94 -3.67
CA ASN A 26 -14.86 -25.38 -2.65
C ASN A 26 -14.12 -25.31 -1.31
N VAL A 27 -13.82 -24.08 -0.87
CA VAL A 27 -13.13 -23.82 0.40
C VAL A 27 -14.05 -23.29 1.50
N LYS A 28 -15.34 -23.25 1.26
CA LYS A 28 -16.29 -22.72 2.25
C LYS A 28 -16.17 -23.49 3.57
N GLY A 29 -15.86 -22.74 4.64
CA GLY A 29 -15.66 -23.30 5.98
C GLY A 29 -14.34 -24.05 6.19
N LYS A 30 -13.43 -24.08 5.20
CA LYS A 30 -12.14 -24.76 5.28
C LYS A 30 -11.00 -23.83 5.74
N THR A 31 -9.91 -24.39 6.19
CA THR A 31 -8.63 -23.72 6.42
C THR A 31 -7.79 -23.82 5.17
N VAL A 32 -7.50 -22.69 4.55
CA VAL A 32 -6.68 -22.61 3.33
C VAL A 32 -5.23 -22.30 3.71
N VAL A 33 -4.29 -23.02 3.13
CA VAL A 33 -2.84 -22.77 3.27
C VAL A 33 -2.32 -22.27 1.94
N VAL A 34 -1.58 -21.15 1.92
CA VAL A 34 -1.06 -20.54 0.69
C VAL A 34 0.37 -20.04 0.83
N MET A 35 1.07 -19.87 -0.26
CA MET A 35 2.40 -19.25 -0.33
C MET A 35 2.28 -17.73 -0.36
N VAL A 36 3.25 -17.04 0.26
CA VAL A 36 3.41 -15.58 0.14
C VAL A 36 3.91 -15.19 -1.25
N ASN A 37 3.68 -13.94 -1.66
CA ASN A 37 3.99 -13.38 -2.98
C ASN A 37 3.13 -13.97 -4.12
N ASP A 38 3.54 -13.82 -5.36
CA ASP A 38 2.89 -14.36 -6.54
C ASP A 38 3.90 -15.17 -7.40
N PRO A 39 3.42 -15.95 -8.36
CA PRO A 39 4.28 -16.79 -9.19
C PRO A 39 5.36 -16.04 -9.97
N GLY A 40 5.17 -14.74 -10.25
CA GLY A 40 6.13 -13.89 -10.95
C GLY A 40 7.46 -13.79 -10.24
N PHE A 41 7.46 -13.85 -8.90
CA PHE A 41 8.71 -13.87 -8.12
C PHE A 41 9.66 -15.02 -8.52
N TYR A 42 9.09 -16.15 -8.90
CA TYR A 42 9.82 -17.37 -9.26
C TYR A 42 10.03 -17.54 -10.76
N ASP A 43 9.14 -16.98 -11.60
CA ASP A 43 9.23 -17.02 -13.06
C ASP A 43 8.90 -15.64 -13.66
N ALA A 44 9.93 -14.98 -14.20
CA ALA A 44 9.81 -13.64 -14.79
C ALA A 44 8.82 -13.54 -15.96
N LYS A 45 8.34 -14.67 -16.51
CA LYS A 45 7.32 -14.71 -17.57
C LYS A 45 5.88 -14.68 -17.02
N LEU A 46 5.72 -14.82 -15.70
CA LEU A 46 4.44 -14.82 -15.02
C LEU A 46 4.21 -13.47 -14.36
N PHE A 47 2.97 -13.04 -14.26
CA PHE A 47 2.56 -11.77 -13.65
C PHE A 47 3.40 -10.57 -14.13
N LYS A 48 4.05 -9.86 -13.23
CA LYS A 48 5.00 -8.76 -13.53
C LYS A 48 6.46 -9.14 -13.20
N GLY A 49 6.79 -10.44 -13.31
CA GLY A 49 8.09 -10.92 -12.90
C GLY A 49 8.33 -10.67 -11.40
N LYS A 50 9.54 -10.23 -11.05
CA LYS A 50 9.88 -9.95 -9.66
C LYS A 50 9.13 -8.77 -9.04
N ASN A 51 8.49 -7.91 -9.83
CA ASN A 51 7.69 -6.81 -9.31
C ASN A 51 6.41 -7.39 -8.69
N MET A 52 6.31 -7.32 -7.37
CA MET A 52 5.12 -7.82 -6.67
C MET A 52 3.86 -7.16 -7.22
N THR A 53 2.86 -7.97 -7.57
CA THR A 53 1.51 -7.47 -7.85
C THR A 53 0.69 -7.41 -6.57
N TYR A 54 -0.50 -6.79 -6.60
CA TYR A 54 -1.42 -6.85 -5.46
C TYR A 54 -1.74 -8.29 -5.04
N TYR A 55 -1.81 -9.19 -5.99
CA TYR A 55 -2.03 -10.64 -5.74
C TYR A 55 -0.93 -11.26 -4.88
N GLY A 56 0.29 -10.74 -4.93
CA GLY A 56 1.41 -11.17 -4.09
C GLY A 56 1.34 -10.67 -2.66
N ARG A 57 0.59 -9.59 -2.40
CA ARG A 57 0.47 -9.00 -1.08
C ARG A 57 -0.27 -9.92 -0.12
N TRP A 58 0.21 -10.04 1.11
CA TRP A 58 -0.39 -10.90 2.13
C TRP A 58 -1.84 -10.49 2.49
N THR A 59 -2.16 -9.19 2.45
CA THR A 59 -3.52 -8.69 2.67
C THR A 59 -4.49 -9.23 1.63
N TYR A 60 -4.09 -9.26 0.34
CA TYR A 60 -4.91 -9.85 -0.71
C TYR A 60 -5.25 -11.31 -0.41
N LYS A 61 -4.30 -12.09 0.13
CA LYS A 61 -4.54 -13.51 0.43
C LYS A 61 -5.71 -13.68 1.41
N TYR A 62 -5.74 -12.88 2.46
CA TYR A 62 -6.85 -12.88 3.43
C TYR A 62 -8.16 -12.44 2.80
N GLU A 63 -8.13 -11.36 2.03
CA GLU A 63 -9.31 -10.85 1.34
C GLU A 63 -9.88 -11.89 0.36
N GLU A 64 -9.02 -12.56 -0.43
CA GLU A 64 -9.48 -13.55 -1.39
C GLU A 64 -10.02 -14.80 -0.71
N ALA A 65 -9.36 -15.33 0.31
CA ALA A 65 -9.85 -16.46 1.08
C ALA A 65 -11.22 -16.16 1.70
N ALA A 66 -11.41 -14.96 2.21
CA ALA A 66 -12.71 -14.52 2.74
C ALA A 66 -13.77 -14.45 1.63
N ARG A 67 -13.46 -13.92 0.45
CA ARG A 67 -14.36 -13.91 -0.73
C ARG A 67 -14.76 -15.32 -1.16
N GLN A 68 -13.84 -16.27 -1.04
CA GLN A 68 -14.09 -17.69 -1.33
C GLN A 68 -14.84 -18.42 -0.19
N GLY A 69 -15.08 -17.74 0.93
CA GLY A 69 -15.82 -18.28 2.09
C GLY A 69 -14.99 -19.20 2.99
N ALA A 70 -13.67 -19.14 2.94
CA ALA A 70 -12.79 -19.90 3.83
C ALA A 70 -13.00 -19.47 5.30
N ALA A 71 -12.95 -20.44 6.22
CA ALA A 71 -13.00 -20.17 7.66
C ALA A 71 -11.66 -19.60 8.17
N ALA A 72 -10.56 -20.05 7.61
CA ALA A 72 -9.22 -19.61 8.01
C ALA A 72 -8.27 -19.55 6.82
N LEU A 73 -7.27 -18.68 6.91
CA LEU A 73 -6.13 -18.66 5.99
C LEU A 73 -4.81 -18.63 6.76
N LEU A 74 -3.90 -19.50 6.33
CA LEU A 74 -2.51 -19.58 6.83
C LEU A 74 -1.55 -19.33 5.67
N ILE A 75 -0.70 -18.31 5.79
CA ILE A 75 0.29 -17.96 4.77
C ILE A 75 1.63 -18.58 5.14
N ILE A 76 2.20 -19.34 4.24
CA ILE A 76 3.58 -19.87 4.37
C ILE A 76 4.54 -18.72 4.19
N HIS A 77 5.31 -18.43 5.25
CA HIS A 77 6.35 -17.41 5.20
C HIS A 77 7.62 -17.96 4.56
N ASP A 78 8.14 -17.18 3.60
CA ASP A 78 9.49 -17.33 3.08
C ASP A 78 10.12 -15.94 3.03
N THR A 79 11.33 -15.78 3.56
CA THR A 79 11.99 -14.49 3.75
C THR A 79 12.22 -13.76 2.42
N ALA A 80 12.68 -14.46 1.40
CA ALA A 80 13.00 -13.83 0.12
C ALA A 80 11.74 -13.29 -0.60
N PRO A 81 10.68 -14.10 -0.84
CA PRO A 81 9.47 -13.59 -1.48
C PRO A 81 8.64 -12.67 -0.58
N ALA A 82 8.73 -12.78 0.75
CA ALA A 82 8.10 -11.83 1.66
C ALA A 82 8.80 -10.47 1.70
N SER A 83 10.09 -10.43 1.36
CA SER A 83 10.99 -9.26 1.50
C SER A 83 11.28 -8.82 2.94
N TYR A 84 10.94 -9.65 3.92
CA TYR A 84 11.24 -9.41 5.34
C TYR A 84 11.38 -10.74 6.11
N PRO A 85 12.15 -10.75 7.22
CA PRO A 85 12.35 -11.94 8.03
C PRO A 85 11.10 -12.28 8.87
N TRP A 86 11.01 -13.52 9.35
CA TRP A 86 9.93 -14.00 10.24
C TRP A 86 9.70 -13.11 11.48
N THR A 87 10.74 -12.46 11.98
CA THR A 87 10.64 -11.56 13.14
C THR A 87 9.65 -10.41 12.92
N VAL A 88 9.51 -9.92 11.68
CA VAL A 88 8.53 -8.90 11.32
C VAL A 88 7.11 -9.44 11.51
N VAL A 89 6.82 -10.63 10.98
CA VAL A 89 5.52 -11.30 11.13
C VAL A 89 5.20 -11.53 12.61
N ARG A 90 6.16 -12.09 13.37
CA ARG A 90 5.99 -12.35 14.79
C ARG A 90 5.69 -11.09 15.59
N ASN A 91 6.48 -10.03 15.38
CA ASN A 91 6.33 -8.78 16.12
C ASN A 91 5.01 -8.06 15.77
N SER A 92 4.60 -8.10 14.52
CA SER A 92 3.29 -7.58 14.10
C SER A 92 2.13 -8.41 14.62
N GLY A 93 2.27 -9.75 14.63
CA GLY A 93 1.22 -10.67 15.07
C GLY A 93 1.00 -10.72 16.58
N SER A 94 1.99 -10.33 17.39
CA SER A 94 1.94 -10.37 18.85
C SER A 94 1.36 -9.12 19.51
N LYS A 95 1.00 -8.11 18.72
CA LYS A 95 0.44 -6.85 19.22
C LYS A 95 -1.07 -6.77 18.97
N SER A 96 -1.75 -5.87 19.70
CA SER A 96 -3.12 -5.49 19.36
C SER A 96 -3.18 -4.94 17.94
N LYS A 97 -4.25 -5.30 17.21
CA LYS A 97 -4.48 -4.80 15.86
C LYS A 97 -5.76 -3.99 15.81
N LEU A 98 -5.74 -2.91 15.05
CA LEU A 98 -6.94 -2.15 14.75
C LEU A 98 -7.58 -2.70 13.46
N TYR A 99 -8.89 -2.59 13.42
CA TYR A 99 -9.70 -2.91 12.23
C TYR A 99 -10.86 -1.92 12.16
N LEU A 100 -11.26 -1.58 10.96
CA LEU A 100 -12.48 -0.81 10.75
C LEU A 100 -13.68 -1.61 11.28
N GLN A 101 -14.58 -0.92 11.97
CA GLN A 101 -15.85 -1.50 12.34
C GLN A 101 -16.73 -1.58 11.10
N THR A 102 -17.04 -2.79 10.65
CA THR A 102 -17.91 -3.06 9.51
C THR A 102 -19.35 -3.28 9.98
N ALA A 103 -20.34 -3.04 9.10
CA ALA A 103 -21.76 -3.25 9.40
C ALA A 103 -22.09 -4.71 9.78
N ASP A 104 -21.34 -5.67 9.26
CA ASP A 104 -21.47 -7.10 9.55
C ASP A 104 -20.66 -7.56 10.79
N ASN A 105 -19.98 -6.62 11.49
CA ASN A 105 -19.08 -6.91 12.61
C ASN A 105 -17.95 -7.90 12.23
N GLY A 106 -17.38 -7.75 11.04
CA GLY A 106 -16.27 -8.55 10.54
C GLY A 106 -16.63 -9.96 10.06
N LYS A 107 -17.92 -10.28 9.89
CA LYS A 107 -18.36 -11.62 9.41
C LYS A 107 -17.93 -11.91 7.97
N SER A 108 -17.65 -10.88 7.18
CA SER A 108 -17.09 -10.99 5.82
C SER A 108 -15.60 -11.33 5.79
N ARG A 109 -14.91 -11.38 6.94
CA ARG A 109 -13.51 -11.78 7.06
C ARG A 109 -13.41 -13.27 7.44
N ALA A 110 -12.26 -13.88 7.16
CA ALA A 110 -11.95 -15.19 7.71
C ALA A 110 -11.90 -15.12 9.24
N LEU A 111 -12.37 -16.19 9.92
CA LEU A 111 -12.35 -16.27 11.38
C LEU A 111 -10.93 -16.29 11.96
N LEU A 112 -9.96 -16.77 11.18
CA LEU A 112 -8.56 -16.82 11.52
C LEU A 112 -7.70 -16.40 10.32
N GLU A 113 -6.81 -15.44 10.54
CA GLU A 113 -5.78 -14.99 9.62
C GLU A 113 -4.41 -15.21 10.29
N GLY A 114 -3.55 -16.00 9.67
CA GLY A 114 -2.29 -16.38 10.31
C GLY A 114 -1.17 -16.70 9.32
N TRP A 115 -0.01 -17.00 9.89
CA TRP A 115 1.20 -17.34 9.16
C TRP A 115 1.81 -18.63 9.67
N LEU A 116 2.49 -19.35 8.80
CA LEU A 116 3.30 -20.54 9.12
C LEU A 116 4.78 -20.24 8.88
N THR A 117 5.64 -20.67 9.80
CA THR A 117 7.08 -20.73 9.52
C THR A 117 7.38 -21.85 8.53
N GLN A 118 8.57 -21.85 7.91
CA GLN A 118 9.04 -22.96 7.09
C GLN A 118 9.04 -24.27 7.88
N GLU A 119 9.54 -24.25 9.13
CA GLU A 119 9.54 -25.42 9.99
C GLU A 119 8.14 -25.98 10.25
N SER A 120 7.17 -25.09 10.53
CA SER A 120 5.77 -25.50 10.74
C SER A 120 5.16 -26.04 9.47
N THR A 121 5.53 -25.49 8.31
CA THR A 121 5.07 -25.97 7.00
C THR A 121 5.60 -27.37 6.70
N HIS A 122 6.88 -27.62 6.94
CA HIS A 122 7.46 -28.97 6.80
C HIS A 122 6.76 -29.98 7.69
N LYS A 123 6.52 -29.63 8.97
CA LYS A 123 5.78 -30.50 9.90
C LYS A 123 4.36 -30.78 9.41
N LEU A 124 3.66 -29.76 8.89
CA LEU A 124 2.30 -29.88 8.37
C LEU A 124 2.23 -30.84 7.19
N PHE A 125 3.09 -30.65 6.18
CA PHE A 125 3.10 -31.51 4.99
C PHE A 125 3.52 -32.95 5.29
N LYS A 126 4.49 -33.12 6.16
CA LYS A 126 4.87 -34.45 6.68
C LYS A 126 3.71 -35.17 7.36
N LEU A 127 2.96 -34.44 8.22
CA LEU A 127 1.79 -35.00 8.91
C LEU A 127 0.68 -35.37 7.91
N ALA A 128 0.49 -34.54 6.87
CA ALA A 128 -0.47 -34.78 5.80
C ALA A 128 -0.06 -35.92 4.86
N GLY A 129 1.18 -36.41 4.91
CA GLY A 129 1.71 -37.37 3.95
C GLY A 129 1.86 -36.79 2.54
N VAL A 130 1.94 -35.47 2.39
CA VAL A 130 2.08 -34.74 1.13
C VAL A 130 3.53 -34.36 0.91
N SER A 131 4.08 -34.68 -0.28
CA SER A 131 5.44 -34.25 -0.66
C SER A 131 5.52 -32.74 -0.78
N GLU A 132 6.62 -32.14 -0.33
CA GLU A 132 6.89 -30.71 -0.50
C GLU A 132 7.13 -30.30 -1.95
N ASP A 133 7.27 -31.24 -2.89
CA ASP A 133 7.29 -30.96 -4.33
C ASP A 133 6.02 -30.20 -4.79
N VAL A 134 4.95 -30.28 -4.00
CA VAL A 134 3.73 -29.53 -4.24
C VAL A 134 3.96 -28.01 -4.19
N LEU A 135 4.93 -27.52 -3.43
CA LEU A 135 5.31 -26.10 -3.40
C LEU A 135 5.96 -25.68 -4.73
N GLU A 136 6.81 -26.54 -5.30
CA GLU A 136 7.40 -26.29 -6.62
C GLU A 136 6.37 -26.42 -7.75
N ALA A 137 5.42 -27.35 -7.63
CA ALA A 137 4.32 -27.48 -8.57
C ALA A 137 3.41 -26.24 -8.57
N ALA A 138 3.16 -25.64 -7.40
CA ALA A 138 2.32 -24.46 -7.24
C ALA A 138 2.88 -23.21 -7.96
N LYS A 139 4.19 -23.15 -8.22
CA LYS A 139 4.83 -22.07 -8.97
C LYS A 139 4.51 -22.09 -10.48
N LYS A 140 3.85 -23.14 -10.96
CA LYS A 140 3.58 -23.36 -12.38
C LYS A 140 2.10 -23.23 -12.71
N ARG A 141 1.79 -22.82 -13.95
CA ARG A 141 0.40 -22.80 -14.44
C ARG A 141 -0.23 -24.18 -14.40
N GLY A 142 -1.52 -24.20 -14.08
CA GLY A 142 -2.28 -25.44 -14.06
C GLY A 142 -2.14 -26.26 -12.78
N PHE A 143 -1.48 -25.71 -11.76
CA PHE A 143 -1.48 -26.29 -10.42
C PHE A 143 -2.90 -26.57 -9.95
N LYS A 144 -3.08 -27.67 -9.28
CA LYS A 144 -4.35 -28.05 -8.64
C LYS A 144 -4.17 -28.09 -7.13
N ALA A 145 -5.10 -27.44 -6.43
CA ALA A 145 -5.12 -27.46 -4.98
C ALA A 145 -5.13 -28.89 -4.42
N VAL A 146 -4.47 -29.08 -3.28
CA VAL A 146 -4.28 -30.38 -2.64
C VAL A 146 -4.99 -30.42 -1.29
N ASN A 147 -5.89 -31.37 -1.11
CA ASN A 147 -6.46 -31.67 0.20
C ASN A 147 -5.37 -32.29 1.08
N LEU A 148 -5.19 -31.72 2.29
CA LEU A 148 -4.15 -32.21 3.21
C LEU A 148 -4.61 -33.39 4.05
N GLY A 149 -5.90 -33.77 4.00
CA GLY A 149 -6.43 -34.88 4.80
C GLY A 149 -6.36 -34.64 6.31
N LEU A 150 -6.23 -33.37 6.71
CA LEU A 150 -6.11 -32.94 8.11
C LEU A 150 -7.22 -31.93 8.44
N ASP A 151 -7.55 -31.87 9.71
CA ASP A 151 -8.45 -30.85 10.28
C ASP A 151 -7.65 -29.88 11.17
N ALA A 152 -7.93 -28.60 11.04
CA ALA A 152 -7.43 -27.56 11.94
C ALA A 152 -8.47 -27.24 13.01
N SER A 153 -8.03 -27.10 14.27
CA SER A 153 -8.84 -26.60 15.36
C SER A 153 -8.03 -25.61 16.20
N LEU A 154 -8.62 -24.45 16.48
CA LEU A 154 -7.99 -23.41 17.26
C LEU A 154 -9.03 -22.69 18.12
N THR A 155 -8.64 -22.35 19.35
CA THR A 155 -9.41 -21.47 20.22
C THR A 155 -8.58 -20.25 20.58
N LEU A 156 -9.09 -19.06 20.29
CA LEU A 156 -8.48 -17.77 20.67
C LEU A 156 -9.46 -17.01 21.58
N ASN A 157 -8.93 -16.48 22.68
CA ASN A 157 -9.65 -15.59 23.56
C ASN A 157 -9.18 -14.16 23.29
N ASN A 158 -10.02 -13.37 22.64
CA ASN A 158 -9.71 -11.98 22.26
C ASN A 158 -10.47 -11.00 23.17
N ILE A 159 -9.80 -9.92 23.52
CA ILE A 159 -10.44 -8.75 24.13
C ILE A 159 -10.57 -7.69 23.04
N THR A 160 -11.80 -7.33 22.70
CA THR A 160 -12.09 -6.28 21.72
C THR A 160 -12.40 -4.97 22.43
N LYS A 161 -11.68 -3.90 22.06
CA LYS A 161 -11.96 -2.53 22.48
C LYS A 161 -12.35 -1.72 21.23
N LYS A 162 -13.25 -0.75 21.43
CA LYS A 162 -13.63 0.20 20.36
C LYS A 162 -12.99 1.54 20.66
N SER A 163 -12.49 2.20 19.63
CA SER A 163 -11.99 3.58 19.65
C SER A 163 -12.46 4.31 18.40
N THR A 164 -12.41 5.62 18.41
CA THR A 164 -12.79 6.46 17.27
C THR A 164 -11.61 7.36 16.93
N SER A 165 -11.34 7.49 15.64
CA SER A 165 -10.43 8.47 15.07
C SER A 165 -11.11 9.18 13.90
N HIS A 166 -10.47 10.17 13.29
CA HIS A 166 -11.06 11.00 12.25
C HIS A 166 -10.09 11.23 11.10
N ASN A 167 -10.59 11.10 9.87
CA ASN A 167 -9.95 11.75 8.73
C ASN A 167 -10.35 13.24 8.75
N VAL A 168 -9.43 14.11 8.38
CA VAL A 168 -9.68 15.56 8.24
C VAL A 168 -9.71 15.90 6.77
N ALA A 169 -10.75 16.57 6.33
CA ALA A 169 -10.95 16.92 4.92
C ALA A 169 -11.28 18.40 4.75
N ALA A 170 -10.66 19.04 3.75
CA ALA A 170 -10.94 20.39 3.34
C ALA A 170 -11.07 20.48 1.81
N ILE A 171 -12.05 21.22 1.31
CA ILE A 171 -12.29 21.36 -0.12
C ILE A 171 -12.07 22.82 -0.53
N LEU A 172 -11.22 23.03 -1.55
CA LEU A 172 -11.18 24.27 -2.32
C LEU A 172 -12.07 24.09 -3.56
N PRO A 173 -13.23 24.76 -3.63
CA PRO A 173 -14.16 24.60 -4.75
C PRO A 173 -13.57 25.08 -6.07
N GLY A 174 -13.76 24.29 -7.11
CA GLY A 174 -13.40 24.63 -8.49
C GLY A 174 -14.31 25.71 -9.11
N THR A 175 -13.85 26.30 -10.22
CA THR A 175 -14.55 27.39 -10.87
C THR A 175 -15.47 26.96 -12.02
N LYS A 176 -15.16 25.89 -12.75
CA LYS A 176 -15.92 25.42 -13.92
C LYS A 176 -16.39 23.97 -13.80
N ARG A 177 -15.58 23.11 -13.18
CA ARG A 177 -15.83 21.69 -12.99
C ARG A 177 -15.79 21.33 -11.50
N ALA A 178 -16.53 22.09 -10.71
CA ALA A 178 -16.55 21.98 -9.25
C ALA A 178 -17.02 20.60 -8.74
N GLY A 179 -17.68 19.79 -9.57
CA GLY A 179 -18.07 18.41 -9.25
C GLY A 179 -17.01 17.37 -9.59
N GLU A 180 -15.83 17.75 -10.09
CA GLU A 180 -14.67 16.89 -10.31
C GLU A 180 -13.59 17.21 -9.29
N TYR A 181 -12.98 16.19 -8.68
CA TYR A 181 -12.12 16.38 -7.52
C TYR A 181 -10.73 15.78 -7.74
N LEU A 182 -9.70 16.59 -7.50
CA LEU A 182 -8.34 16.11 -7.30
C LEU A 182 -8.10 15.98 -5.80
N ILE A 183 -7.56 14.86 -5.36
CA ILE A 183 -7.22 14.62 -3.95
C ILE A 183 -5.72 14.80 -3.75
N TYR A 184 -5.34 15.46 -2.66
CA TYR A 184 -4.04 15.35 -2.04
C TYR A 184 -4.23 14.67 -0.71
N SER A 185 -3.45 13.61 -0.44
CA SER A 185 -3.53 12.85 0.79
C SER A 185 -2.20 12.79 1.54
N ALA A 186 -2.28 12.70 2.86
CA ALA A 186 -1.17 12.41 3.76
C ALA A 186 -1.75 11.89 5.09
N HIS A 187 -1.11 10.93 5.73
CA HIS A 187 -1.55 10.51 7.06
C HIS A 187 -1.00 11.44 8.16
N TRP A 188 -1.76 11.58 9.24
CA TRP A 188 -1.40 12.44 10.36
C TRP A 188 -1.10 11.68 11.64
N ASP A 189 -1.34 10.37 11.64
CA ASP A 189 -1.04 9.51 12.77
C ASP A 189 0.40 8.99 12.73
N HIS A 190 0.89 8.60 13.90
CA HIS A 190 2.06 7.77 14.09
C HIS A 190 1.83 6.85 15.30
N PHE A 191 2.85 6.14 15.79
CA PHE A 191 2.68 5.15 16.86
C PHE A 191 2.38 5.75 18.23
N GLY A 192 2.65 7.03 18.46
CA GLY A 192 2.41 7.70 19.74
C GLY A 192 3.30 7.15 20.87
N ILE A 193 2.71 6.65 21.95
CA ILE A 193 3.48 6.05 23.05
C ILE A 193 3.59 4.55 22.84
N GLY A 194 4.83 4.06 22.70
CA GLY A 194 5.16 2.67 22.44
C GLY A 194 6.17 2.07 23.43
N GLU A 195 6.81 0.97 23.02
CA GLU A 195 7.89 0.37 23.77
C GLU A 195 9.10 1.29 23.81
N ALA A 196 9.68 1.49 25.00
CA ALA A 196 10.82 2.38 25.16
C ALA A 196 12.08 1.82 24.49
N VAL A 197 12.71 2.61 23.63
CA VAL A 197 14.01 2.31 23.01
C VAL A 197 15.04 3.29 23.56
N ARG A 198 16.06 2.79 24.24
CA ARG A 198 17.09 3.60 24.92
C ARG A 198 16.50 4.63 25.91
N GLY A 199 15.36 4.30 26.53
CA GLY A 199 14.70 5.16 27.51
C GLY A 199 13.66 6.12 26.95
N ASP A 200 13.53 6.21 25.63
CA ASP A 200 12.50 7.00 24.96
C ASP A 200 11.34 6.09 24.48
N SER A 201 10.11 6.46 24.80
CA SER A 201 8.88 5.75 24.44
C SER A 201 7.94 6.56 23.53
N ILE A 202 8.34 7.77 23.13
CA ILE A 202 7.52 8.65 22.30
C ILE A 202 7.95 8.52 20.86
N TYR A 203 7.08 7.98 20.02
CA TYR A 203 7.28 7.84 18.59
C TYR A 203 6.69 9.07 17.91
N ASN A 204 7.55 10.02 17.60
CA ASN A 204 7.14 11.37 17.17
C ASN A 204 6.62 11.41 15.73
N GLY A 205 7.18 10.59 14.81
CA GLY A 205 6.77 10.57 13.40
C GLY A 205 7.06 11.89 12.69
N ALA A 206 8.27 12.43 12.89
CA ALA A 206 8.62 13.72 12.32
C ALA A 206 8.80 13.64 10.80
N GLU A 207 9.55 12.66 10.33
CA GLU A 207 9.71 12.39 8.90
C GLU A 207 8.50 11.60 8.37
N ASP A 208 8.05 10.59 9.11
CA ASP A 208 6.92 9.71 8.84
C ASP A 208 5.78 9.93 9.86
N ASN A 209 4.74 10.81 9.63
CA ASN A 209 4.55 11.55 8.37
C ASN A 209 4.14 13.02 8.65
N ALA A 210 4.79 13.67 9.64
CA ALA A 210 4.55 15.10 9.82
C ALA A 210 5.01 15.91 8.58
N THR A 211 5.99 15.40 7.82
CA THR A 211 6.44 16.02 6.56
C THR A 211 5.33 16.04 5.50
N GLY A 212 4.64 14.93 5.27
CA GLY A 212 3.53 14.85 4.33
C GLY A 212 2.34 15.72 4.77
N THR A 213 2.01 15.72 6.06
CA THR A 213 0.97 16.59 6.62
C THR A 213 1.31 18.06 6.44
N ALA A 214 2.57 18.47 6.68
CA ALA A 214 3.05 19.83 6.42
C ALA A 214 2.99 20.19 4.92
N GLY A 215 3.35 19.23 4.05
CA GLY A 215 3.20 19.35 2.60
C GLY A 215 1.75 19.60 2.18
N LEU A 216 0.81 18.84 2.76
CA LEU A 216 -0.63 18.99 2.52
C LEU A 216 -1.13 20.40 2.89
N LEU A 217 -0.75 20.90 4.06
CA LEU A 217 -1.09 22.26 4.51
C LEU A 217 -0.46 23.33 3.62
N THR A 218 0.80 23.15 3.20
CA THR A 218 1.51 24.05 2.30
C THR A 218 0.83 24.12 0.93
N LEU A 219 0.41 22.98 0.39
CA LEU A 219 -0.36 22.92 -0.86
C LEU A 219 -1.71 23.60 -0.73
N ALA A 220 -2.44 23.37 0.36
CA ALA A 220 -3.73 24.02 0.61
C ALA A 220 -3.58 25.54 0.66
N GLU A 221 -2.56 26.06 1.33
CA GLU A 221 -2.24 27.48 1.35
C GLU A 221 -1.89 28.00 -0.05
N ALA A 222 -1.02 27.30 -0.79
CA ALA A 222 -0.59 27.71 -2.12
C ALA A 222 -1.77 27.81 -3.09
N PHE A 223 -2.65 26.79 -3.13
CA PHE A 223 -3.83 26.80 -3.98
C PHE A 223 -4.85 27.88 -3.56
N SER A 224 -5.00 28.13 -2.27
CA SER A 224 -5.93 29.18 -1.78
C SER A 224 -5.49 30.60 -2.17
N LYS A 225 -4.19 30.82 -2.35
CA LYS A 225 -3.59 32.12 -2.72
C LYS A 225 -3.50 32.36 -4.22
N LEU A 226 -3.93 31.41 -5.07
CA LEU A 226 -3.93 31.59 -6.51
C LEU A 226 -4.89 32.73 -6.91
N LYS A 227 -4.43 33.63 -7.79
CA LYS A 227 -5.25 34.71 -8.35
C LYS A 227 -6.46 34.15 -9.11
N THR A 228 -6.27 33.04 -9.82
CA THR A 228 -7.33 32.31 -10.51
C THR A 228 -7.39 30.91 -9.91
N ARG A 229 -8.50 30.57 -9.27
CA ARG A 229 -8.72 29.24 -8.74
C ARG A 229 -8.80 28.20 -9.87
N PRO A 230 -8.38 26.95 -9.60
CA PRO A 230 -8.49 25.84 -10.56
C PRO A 230 -9.91 25.62 -11.07
N GLU A 231 -10.04 24.99 -12.22
CA GLU A 231 -11.37 24.64 -12.78
C GLU A 231 -12.04 23.53 -12.00
N ARG A 232 -11.28 22.51 -11.53
CA ARG A 232 -11.73 21.42 -10.67
C ARG A 232 -11.57 21.77 -9.19
N SER A 233 -12.37 21.14 -8.35
CA SER A 233 -12.20 21.20 -6.91
C SER A 233 -10.96 20.41 -6.48
N ILE A 234 -10.32 20.88 -5.41
CA ILE A 234 -9.21 20.18 -4.78
C ILE A 234 -9.65 19.77 -3.37
N LEU A 235 -9.54 18.49 -3.07
CA LEU A 235 -9.78 17.92 -1.76
C LEU A 235 -8.43 17.64 -1.08
N PHE A 236 -8.18 18.29 0.04
CA PHE A 236 -7.05 18.01 0.93
C PHE A 236 -7.54 17.05 2.00
N LEU A 237 -6.96 15.87 2.07
CA LEU A 237 -7.41 14.77 2.92
C LEU A 237 -6.27 14.27 3.81
N SER A 238 -6.33 14.59 5.09
CA SER A 238 -5.40 14.04 6.09
C SER A 238 -6.05 12.81 6.72
N VAL A 239 -5.49 11.63 6.44
CA VAL A 239 -6.04 10.35 6.89
C VAL A 239 -5.43 9.89 8.21
N THR A 240 -6.16 9.05 8.94
CA THR A 240 -5.74 8.50 10.23
C THR A 240 -5.43 7.01 10.13
N SER A 241 -4.68 6.50 11.10
CA SER A 241 -4.43 5.05 11.29
C SER A 241 -3.82 4.37 10.05
N GLU A 242 -2.94 5.08 9.35
CA GLU A 242 -2.10 4.54 8.30
C GLU A 242 -1.22 3.43 8.87
N GLU A 243 -0.54 3.72 9.97
CA GLU A 243 0.40 2.87 10.71
C GLU A 243 -0.23 1.58 11.27
N GLN A 244 -1.55 1.54 11.29
CA GLN A 244 -2.34 0.40 11.73
C GLN A 244 -2.91 -0.43 10.57
N GLY A 245 -2.49 -0.14 9.33
CA GLY A 245 -2.88 -0.85 8.13
C GLY A 245 -3.79 -0.05 7.19
N LEU A 246 -3.47 1.23 6.97
CA LEU A 246 -4.12 2.11 5.99
C LEU A 246 -5.64 2.33 6.27
N LEU A 247 -6.04 2.32 7.56
CA LEU A 247 -7.48 2.24 7.90
C LEU A 247 -8.25 3.50 7.51
N GLY A 248 -7.63 4.68 7.63
CA GLY A 248 -8.28 5.95 7.29
C GLY A 248 -8.56 6.08 5.80
N SER A 249 -7.61 5.73 4.96
CA SER A 249 -7.80 5.71 3.50
C SER A 249 -8.72 4.57 3.05
N GLU A 250 -8.68 3.40 3.70
CA GLU A 250 -9.63 2.31 3.46
C GLU A 250 -11.07 2.76 3.79
N TYR A 251 -11.26 3.44 4.91
CA TYR A 251 -12.56 4.01 5.27
C TYR A 251 -13.02 5.02 4.22
N TYR A 252 -12.14 5.93 3.78
CA TYR A 252 -12.48 6.89 2.73
C TYR A 252 -12.83 6.19 1.41
N GLY A 253 -12.08 5.19 0.99
CA GLY A 253 -12.36 4.41 -0.23
C GLY A 253 -13.74 3.74 -0.24
N THR A 254 -14.21 3.32 0.94
CA THR A 254 -15.52 2.67 1.11
C THR A 254 -16.66 3.64 1.48
N HIS A 255 -16.34 4.81 2.05
CA HIS A 255 -17.28 5.87 2.46
C HIS A 255 -16.78 7.24 1.96
N PRO A 256 -16.67 7.42 0.64
CA PRO A 256 -16.07 8.62 0.09
C PRO A 256 -16.96 9.85 0.28
N LEU A 257 -16.34 10.99 0.64
CA LEU A 257 -17.03 12.28 0.75
C LEU A 257 -17.52 12.80 -0.61
N VAL A 258 -16.82 12.43 -1.68
CA VAL A 258 -17.13 12.81 -3.05
C VAL A 258 -17.18 11.56 -3.93
N PRO A 259 -18.04 11.48 -4.95
CA PRO A 259 -18.18 10.29 -5.77
C PRO A 259 -16.84 9.85 -6.40
N LEU A 260 -16.47 8.58 -6.26
CA LEU A 260 -15.22 8.05 -6.83
C LEU A 260 -15.14 8.23 -8.36
N LYS A 261 -16.26 8.15 -9.08
CA LYS A 261 -16.31 8.43 -10.52
C LYS A 261 -15.98 9.88 -10.87
N GLN A 262 -16.14 10.81 -9.94
CA GLN A 262 -15.80 12.23 -10.08
C GLN A 262 -14.42 12.55 -9.51
N THR A 263 -13.76 11.60 -8.85
CA THR A 263 -12.39 11.74 -8.36
C THR A 263 -11.43 11.53 -9.53
N VAL A 264 -10.66 12.56 -9.85
CA VAL A 264 -9.74 12.57 -11.00
C VAL A 264 -8.53 11.71 -10.74
N ALA A 265 -7.86 11.98 -9.63
CA ALA A 265 -6.66 11.31 -9.16
C ALA A 265 -6.45 11.60 -7.67
N ASP A 266 -5.54 10.83 -7.06
CA ASP A 266 -4.97 11.09 -5.75
C ASP A 266 -3.45 11.35 -5.88
N ILE A 267 -2.92 12.26 -5.07
CA ILE A 267 -1.49 12.53 -4.92
C ILE A 267 -1.17 12.36 -3.44
N ASN A 268 -0.53 11.25 -3.10
CA ASN A 268 -0.21 10.90 -1.73
C ASN A 268 1.19 11.38 -1.36
N MET A 269 1.33 11.97 -0.18
CA MET A 269 2.59 12.40 0.39
C MET A 269 2.86 11.62 1.67
N ASP A 270 3.92 10.82 1.64
CA ASP A 270 4.33 10.00 2.75
C ASP A 270 5.86 9.94 2.77
N VAL A 271 6.45 10.52 3.80
CA VAL A 271 7.91 10.75 3.93
C VAL A 271 8.49 11.67 2.86
N LEU A 272 8.54 12.98 3.12
CA LEU A 272 9.17 13.95 2.22
C LEU A 272 10.66 14.16 2.54
N ASN A 273 11.42 14.52 1.49
CA ASN A 273 12.87 14.70 1.52
C ASN A 273 13.34 15.81 2.48
N ASN A 274 14.05 15.43 3.54
CA ASN A 274 14.58 16.36 4.55
C ASN A 274 16.12 16.54 4.51
N PHE A 275 16.81 16.03 3.48
CA PHE A 275 18.28 16.00 3.49
C PHE A 275 18.93 16.84 2.38
N SER A 276 18.36 16.98 1.19
CA SER A 276 18.92 17.76 0.08
C SER A 276 17.94 17.89 -1.09
N ARG A 277 18.23 18.80 -2.02
CA ARG A 277 17.67 18.77 -3.37
C ARG A 277 18.25 17.59 -4.14
N THR A 278 17.46 17.00 -5.05
CA THR A 278 17.86 15.84 -5.86
C THR A 278 17.63 16.11 -7.35
N LYS A 279 18.41 15.44 -8.22
CA LYS A 279 18.22 15.50 -9.68
C LYS A 279 17.12 14.55 -10.16
N ASP A 280 16.64 13.69 -9.29
CA ASP A 280 15.61 12.71 -9.55
C ASP A 280 14.48 12.81 -8.52
N LEU A 281 13.34 12.20 -8.84
CA LEU A 281 12.25 11.91 -7.92
C LEU A 281 11.85 10.45 -8.18
N VAL A 282 11.74 9.67 -7.12
CA VAL A 282 11.27 8.28 -7.24
C VAL A 282 9.73 8.28 -7.32
N VAL A 283 9.17 7.48 -8.22
CA VAL A 283 7.73 7.18 -8.24
C VAL A 283 7.53 5.71 -7.95
N VAL A 284 6.89 5.44 -6.82
CA VAL A 284 6.53 4.09 -6.40
C VAL A 284 5.38 3.60 -7.27
N GLY A 285 5.51 2.38 -7.81
CA GLY A 285 4.55 1.84 -8.78
C GLY A 285 4.65 2.45 -10.18
N TYR A 286 5.82 2.99 -10.54
CA TYR A 286 6.08 3.54 -11.86
C TYR A 286 5.69 2.58 -12.99
N GLY A 287 4.99 3.10 -14.00
CA GLY A 287 4.51 2.30 -15.13
C GLY A 287 3.05 1.87 -15.02
N GLN A 288 2.36 2.13 -13.91
CA GLN A 288 0.98 1.68 -13.69
C GLN A 288 -0.09 2.62 -14.25
N SER A 289 0.14 3.93 -14.24
CA SER A 289 -0.84 4.92 -14.69
C SER A 289 -0.23 6.08 -15.48
N GLU A 290 -1.07 6.90 -16.09
CA GLU A 290 -0.67 8.15 -16.74
C GLU A 290 -0.21 9.23 -15.74
N MET A 291 -0.36 9.00 -14.42
CA MET A 291 0.16 9.91 -13.39
C MET A 291 1.68 10.08 -13.50
N ASP A 292 2.40 9.04 -13.95
CA ASP A 292 3.83 9.11 -14.25
C ASP A 292 4.16 10.20 -15.29
N ASP A 293 3.30 10.37 -16.28
CA ASP A 293 3.52 11.32 -17.37
C ASP A 293 3.32 12.76 -16.90
N TYR A 294 2.39 12.97 -15.93
CA TYR A 294 2.23 14.24 -15.24
C TYR A 294 3.45 14.56 -14.38
N ALA A 295 3.91 13.58 -13.59
CA ALA A 295 5.11 13.73 -12.77
C ALA A 295 6.35 14.03 -13.62
N LYS A 296 6.54 13.35 -14.77
CA LYS A 296 7.64 13.61 -15.70
C LYS A 296 7.63 15.03 -16.24
N ARG A 297 6.45 15.53 -16.68
CA ARG A 297 6.33 16.90 -17.18
C ARG A 297 6.67 17.95 -16.11
N ALA A 298 6.23 17.72 -14.88
CA ALA A 298 6.52 18.59 -13.75
C ALA A 298 8.00 18.56 -13.37
N ALA A 299 8.59 17.36 -13.30
CA ALA A 299 10.02 17.17 -13.00
C ALA A 299 10.92 17.86 -14.05
N ALA A 300 10.56 17.74 -15.33
CA ALA A 300 11.32 18.38 -16.42
C ALA A 300 11.38 19.92 -16.28
N LYS A 301 10.34 20.58 -15.76
CA LYS A 301 10.34 22.01 -15.48
C LYS A 301 11.37 22.40 -14.40
N GLN A 302 11.72 21.47 -13.52
CA GLN A 302 12.73 21.65 -12.50
C GLN A 302 14.12 21.13 -12.93
N GLY A 303 14.27 20.64 -14.18
CA GLY A 303 15.49 20.00 -14.65
C GLY A 303 15.76 18.63 -13.98
N ARG A 304 14.72 17.99 -13.47
CA ARG A 304 14.77 16.69 -12.79
C ARG A 304 14.20 15.58 -13.67
N ILE A 305 14.52 14.35 -13.31
CA ILE A 305 13.97 13.14 -13.95
C ILE A 305 13.11 12.35 -12.94
N ILE A 306 12.21 11.52 -13.47
CA ILE A 306 11.49 10.54 -12.67
C ILE A 306 12.18 9.19 -12.81
N THR A 307 12.38 8.52 -11.68
CA THR A 307 12.94 7.17 -11.60
C THR A 307 11.92 6.21 -10.96
N PRO A 308 11.92 4.93 -11.34
CA PRO A 308 11.15 3.92 -10.63
C PRO A 308 11.75 3.65 -9.26
N GLU A 309 10.96 3.06 -8.36
CA GLU A 309 11.44 2.51 -7.10
C GLU A 309 12.55 1.48 -7.33
N PRO A 310 13.62 1.45 -6.49
CA PRO A 310 14.78 0.59 -6.75
C PRO A 310 14.48 -0.90 -6.53
N ASP A 311 13.55 -1.25 -5.65
CA ASP A 311 13.16 -2.64 -5.35
C ASP A 311 11.64 -2.83 -5.30
N PRO A 312 10.98 -2.99 -6.46
CA PRO A 312 9.54 -3.23 -6.52
C PRO A 312 9.13 -4.64 -6.04
N SER A 313 10.10 -5.54 -5.78
CA SER A 313 9.80 -6.88 -5.26
C SER A 313 9.30 -6.86 -3.82
N GLY A 314 9.64 -5.81 -3.06
CA GLY A 314 9.16 -5.57 -1.70
C GLY A 314 7.69 -5.16 -1.59
N GLY A 315 7.04 -4.83 -2.71
CA GLY A 315 5.64 -4.42 -2.75
C GLY A 315 5.39 -3.10 -2.01
N TRP A 316 6.30 -2.16 -2.11
CA TRP A 316 6.21 -0.82 -1.49
C TRP A 316 4.97 -0.07 -1.94
N TYR A 317 4.56 -0.26 -3.20
CA TYR A 317 3.33 0.31 -3.74
C TYR A 317 2.06 -0.01 -2.91
N TYR A 318 2.06 -1.08 -2.12
CA TYR A 318 0.91 -1.53 -1.34
C TYR A 318 1.02 -1.17 0.16
N ARG A 319 1.90 -0.22 0.52
CA ARG A 319 2.24 0.08 1.92
C ARG A 319 1.90 1.49 2.37
N SER A 320 1.31 2.34 1.51
CA SER A 320 0.85 3.67 1.88
C SER A 320 -0.55 3.95 1.34
N ASP A 321 -1.17 5.02 1.76
CA ASP A 321 -2.59 5.36 1.61
C ASP A 321 -3.09 5.44 0.16
N HIS A 322 -2.22 5.85 -0.80
CA HIS A 322 -2.55 5.86 -2.24
C HIS A 322 -3.09 4.52 -2.74
N PHE A 323 -2.69 3.43 -2.09
CA PHE A 323 -3.11 2.10 -2.48
C PHE A 323 -4.62 1.88 -2.31
N ASN A 324 -5.23 2.42 -1.26
CA ASN A 324 -6.68 2.30 -1.09
C ASN A 324 -7.47 3.10 -2.12
N PHE A 325 -6.92 4.19 -2.65
CA PHE A 325 -7.49 4.87 -3.82
C PHE A 325 -7.34 4.01 -5.10
N ALA A 326 -6.19 3.40 -5.29
CA ALA A 326 -5.97 2.45 -6.39
C ALA A 326 -6.94 1.26 -6.33
N LYS A 327 -7.17 0.66 -5.16
CA LYS A 327 -8.15 -0.44 -4.95
C LYS A 327 -9.56 -0.09 -5.40
N VAL A 328 -9.96 1.18 -5.30
CA VAL A 328 -11.27 1.65 -5.77
C VAL A 328 -11.21 2.28 -7.18
N GLY A 329 -10.10 2.10 -7.86
CA GLY A 329 -9.89 2.46 -9.27
C GLY A 329 -9.42 3.89 -9.52
N VAL A 330 -9.19 4.71 -8.50
CA VAL A 330 -8.68 6.09 -8.66
C VAL A 330 -7.17 6.03 -8.95
N PRO A 331 -6.69 6.59 -10.09
CA PRO A 331 -5.25 6.66 -10.36
C PRO A 331 -4.54 7.51 -9.30
N SER A 332 -3.44 7.00 -8.77
CA SER A 332 -2.71 7.66 -7.70
C SER A 332 -1.24 7.88 -8.06
N LEU A 333 -0.66 8.95 -7.55
CA LEU A 333 0.77 9.25 -7.58
C LEU A 333 1.32 9.14 -6.16
N TYR A 334 2.32 8.30 -5.97
CA TYR A 334 3.07 8.20 -4.74
C TYR A 334 4.56 8.48 -5.02
N PRO A 335 5.00 9.72 -4.82
CA PRO A 335 6.42 10.09 -4.94
C PRO A 335 7.15 9.84 -3.64
N GLU A 336 8.36 9.34 -3.76
CA GLU A 336 9.37 9.31 -2.71
C GLU A 336 10.55 10.20 -3.07
N SER A 337 11.39 10.51 -2.08
CA SER A 337 12.60 11.32 -2.28
C SER A 337 13.51 10.70 -3.34
N GLY A 338 14.06 11.55 -4.21
CA GLY A 338 15.16 11.15 -5.08
C GLY A 338 16.43 10.81 -4.31
N VAL A 339 17.35 10.13 -4.95
CA VAL A 339 18.64 9.70 -4.34
C VAL A 339 19.86 10.38 -4.95
N ASP A 340 19.79 10.97 -6.15
CA ASP A 340 20.92 11.72 -6.73
C ASP A 340 20.98 13.14 -6.15
N ALA A 341 21.52 13.23 -4.93
CA ALA A 341 21.60 14.47 -4.16
C ALA A 341 22.51 15.51 -4.83
N ILE A 342 22.00 16.73 -5.06
CA ILE A 342 22.76 17.82 -5.66
C ILE A 342 23.92 18.21 -4.74
N GLY A 343 25.14 18.17 -5.29
CA GLY A 343 26.37 18.46 -4.55
C GLY A 343 26.98 17.27 -3.81
N HIS A 344 26.26 16.14 -3.68
CA HIS A 344 26.70 14.96 -2.94
C HIS A 344 26.68 13.65 -3.77
N GLY A 345 25.80 13.56 -4.75
CA GLY A 345 25.66 12.39 -5.63
C GLY A 345 24.79 11.28 -5.05
N GLU A 346 24.56 10.26 -5.88
CA GLU A 346 23.61 9.16 -5.64
C GLU A 346 23.99 8.27 -4.44
N ALA A 347 25.26 7.94 -4.29
CA ALA A 347 25.74 7.09 -3.20
C ALA A 347 25.46 7.71 -1.83
N TRP A 348 25.62 9.02 -1.71
CA TRP A 348 25.32 9.74 -0.47
C TRP A 348 23.81 9.77 -0.18
N GLY A 349 22.98 10.06 -1.17
CA GLY A 349 21.51 10.05 -1.00
C GLY A 349 21.00 8.67 -0.61
N LYS A 350 21.47 7.61 -1.25
CA LYS A 350 21.15 6.22 -0.87
C LYS A 350 21.58 5.91 0.58
N ALA A 351 22.74 6.41 1.01
CA ALA A 351 23.19 6.24 2.39
C ALA A 351 22.27 6.97 3.38
N LYS A 352 21.74 8.16 3.02
CA LYS A 352 20.75 8.87 3.85
C LYS A 352 19.43 8.10 3.99
N ALA A 353 18.89 7.60 2.88
CA ALA A 353 17.67 6.77 2.89
C ALA A 353 17.88 5.48 3.72
N ALA A 354 19.01 4.82 3.56
CA ALA A 354 19.35 3.63 4.33
C ALA A 354 19.55 3.92 5.83
N ASP A 355 20.14 5.08 6.18
CA ASP A 355 20.28 5.52 7.56
C ASP A 355 18.91 5.78 8.20
N TYR A 356 18.01 6.46 7.50
CA TYR A 356 16.64 6.67 7.97
C TYR A 356 15.96 5.32 8.25
N THR A 357 15.90 4.44 7.25
CA THR A 357 15.22 3.13 7.36
C THR A 357 15.79 2.28 8.50
N LYS A 358 17.11 2.34 8.72
CA LYS A 358 17.77 1.52 9.72
C LYS A 358 17.65 2.06 11.15
N ASN A 359 17.71 3.38 11.32
CA ASN A 359 17.96 3.99 12.62
C ASN A 359 16.80 4.83 13.15
N ARG A 360 15.88 5.29 12.28
CA ARG A 360 14.82 6.23 12.65
C ARG A 360 13.42 5.76 12.29
N TYR A 361 13.25 5.13 11.14
CA TYR A 361 11.95 4.65 10.67
C TYR A 361 11.26 3.76 11.71
N HIS A 362 10.03 4.10 12.07
CA HIS A 362 9.22 3.42 13.09
C HIS A 362 9.91 3.29 14.46
N SER A 363 10.64 4.34 14.85
CA SER A 363 11.34 4.40 16.13
C SER A 363 11.15 5.75 16.81
N PRO A 364 11.41 5.87 18.15
CA PRO A 364 11.38 7.16 18.83
C PRO A 364 12.36 8.18 18.27
N PHE A 365 13.35 7.75 17.47
CA PHE A 365 14.38 8.63 16.89
C PHE A 365 13.97 9.28 15.57
N ASP A 366 12.73 9.09 15.11
CA ASP A 366 12.15 9.89 14.05
C ASP A 366 11.68 11.23 14.59
N GLU A 367 12.66 12.10 14.85
CA GLU A 367 12.49 13.42 15.44
C GLU A 367 12.95 14.52 14.49
N TYR A 368 12.31 15.68 14.63
CA TYR A 368 12.75 16.89 13.95
C TYR A 368 14.05 17.42 14.57
N ASP A 369 15.07 17.62 13.75
CA ASP A 369 16.31 18.28 14.15
C ASP A 369 16.62 19.47 13.25
N ALA A 370 16.45 20.68 13.79
CA ALA A 370 16.72 21.93 13.07
C ALA A 370 18.17 22.08 12.58
N LYS A 371 19.12 21.31 13.12
CA LYS A 371 20.55 21.37 12.72
C LYS A 371 20.85 20.50 11.51
N THR A 372 20.09 19.44 11.29
CA THR A 372 20.38 18.45 10.25
C THR A 372 19.35 18.44 9.12
N TRP A 373 18.12 18.90 9.38
CA TRP A 373 17.09 18.94 8.36
C TRP A 373 17.30 20.06 7.35
N VAL A 374 17.18 19.72 6.07
CA VAL A 374 17.32 20.63 4.94
C VAL A 374 16.02 20.65 4.13
N PHE A 375 15.21 21.67 4.32
CA PHE A 375 13.89 21.79 3.69
C PHE A 375 13.90 22.02 2.16
N SER A 376 15.04 22.36 1.57
CA SER A 376 15.10 22.74 0.15
C SER A 376 14.65 21.60 -0.78
N GLY A 377 14.94 20.33 -0.45
CA GLY A 377 14.46 19.16 -1.19
C GLY A 377 12.96 18.99 -1.08
N MET A 378 12.44 19.01 0.15
CA MET A 378 11.01 18.92 0.44
C MET A 378 10.20 20.02 -0.27
N VAL A 379 10.68 21.28 -0.24
CA VAL A 379 10.05 22.40 -0.94
C VAL A 379 10.04 22.19 -2.45
N GLU A 380 11.11 21.62 -3.02
CA GLU A 380 11.20 21.33 -4.45
C GLU A 380 10.21 20.22 -4.85
N ASP A 381 10.10 19.18 -4.03
CA ASP A 381 9.14 18.07 -4.23
C ASP A 381 7.70 18.58 -4.13
N VAL A 382 7.34 19.33 -3.09
CA VAL A 382 5.99 19.92 -2.94
C VAL A 382 5.64 20.86 -4.11
N ARG A 383 6.60 21.63 -4.63
CA ARG A 383 6.40 22.45 -5.84
C ARG A 383 6.12 21.61 -7.08
N LEU A 384 6.80 20.46 -7.22
CA LEU A 384 6.54 19.52 -8.29
C LEU A 384 5.10 18.98 -8.20
N LEU A 385 4.67 18.59 -7.00
CA LEU A 385 3.32 18.09 -6.77
C LEU A 385 2.25 19.17 -6.98
N PHE A 386 2.55 20.43 -6.62
CA PHE A 386 1.70 21.57 -6.95
C PHE A 386 1.52 21.73 -8.46
N ASP A 387 2.60 21.57 -9.25
CA ASP A 387 2.58 21.65 -10.72
C ASP A 387 1.73 20.51 -11.34
N VAL A 388 1.92 19.28 -10.83
CA VAL A 388 1.09 18.11 -11.22
C VAL A 388 -0.39 18.40 -10.97
N GLY A 389 -0.72 18.83 -9.76
CA GLY A 389 -2.10 19.08 -9.40
C GLY A 389 -2.71 20.29 -10.13
N THR A 390 -1.95 21.36 -10.36
CA THR A 390 -2.43 22.49 -11.14
C THR A 390 -2.75 22.06 -12.56
N THR A 391 -1.94 21.21 -13.17
CA THR A 391 -2.19 20.67 -14.51
C THR A 391 -3.47 19.82 -14.51
N LEU A 392 -3.58 18.84 -13.61
CA LEU A 392 -4.76 17.98 -13.48
C LEU A 392 -6.04 18.75 -13.16
N ALA A 393 -5.94 19.79 -12.33
CA ALA A 393 -7.10 20.59 -11.95
C ALA A 393 -7.64 21.49 -13.07
N ASN A 394 -6.88 21.72 -14.15
CA ASN A 394 -7.25 22.56 -15.26
C ASN A 394 -7.42 21.81 -16.61
N GLU A 395 -6.88 20.60 -16.76
CA GLU A 395 -7.09 19.78 -17.96
C GLU A 395 -8.46 19.12 -17.98
N ALA A 396 -8.99 18.80 -19.18
CA ALA A 396 -10.30 18.16 -19.31
C ALA A 396 -10.26 16.65 -19.01
N ASN A 397 -9.15 16.00 -19.34
CA ASN A 397 -9.03 14.55 -19.25
C ASN A 397 -8.77 14.06 -17.82
N PHE A 398 -9.21 12.84 -17.53
CA PHE A 398 -8.82 12.09 -16.36
C PHE A 398 -7.63 11.19 -16.71
N PRO A 399 -6.59 11.08 -15.86
CA PRO A 399 -5.52 10.12 -16.05
C PRO A 399 -6.06 8.70 -16.02
N LYS A 400 -5.45 7.82 -16.82
CA LYS A 400 -5.88 6.42 -16.98
C LYS A 400 -4.86 5.47 -16.39
N TRP A 401 -5.33 4.31 -15.98
CA TRP A 401 -4.48 3.16 -15.72
C TRP A 401 -3.93 2.61 -17.05
N LYS A 402 -2.66 2.26 -17.07
CA LYS A 402 -2.00 1.65 -18.24
C LYS A 402 -2.45 0.19 -18.42
N ALA A 403 -2.20 -0.37 -19.61
CA ALA A 403 -2.49 -1.77 -19.87
C ALA A 403 -1.70 -2.68 -18.90
N GLY A 404 -2.35 -3.72 -18.37
CA GLY A 404 -1.76 -4.63 -17.40
C GLY A 404 -1.79 -4.16 -15.94
N SER A 405 -2.39 -2.99 -15.65
CA SER A 405 -2.69 -2.62 -14.27
C SER A 405 -3.92 -3.37 -13.77
N GLU A 406 -3.81 -3.99 -12.60
CA GLU A 406 -4.87 -4.70 -11.89
C GLU A 406 -6.04 -3.80 -11.48
N PHE A 407 -5.85 -2.47 -11.45
CA PHE A 407 -6.87 -1.49 -11.05
C PHE A 407 -7.68 -0.92 -12.23
N LYS A 408 -7.23 -1.18 -13.46
CA LYS A 408 -7.84 -0.61 -14.68
C LYS A 408 -9.31 -0.97 -14.83
N ALA A 409 -9.64 -2.27 -14.72
CA ALA A 409 -11.01 -2.75 -14.88
C ALA A 409 -11.98 -2.15 -13.83
N ILE A 410 -11.50 -1.94 -12.59
CA ILE A 410 -12.28 -1.32 -11.51
C ILE A 410 -12.62 0.12 -11.90
N ARG A 411 -11.64 0.88 -12.42
CA ARG A 411 -11.85 2.26 -12.86
C ARG A 411 -12.83 2.34 -14.02
N GLU A 412 -12.66 1.53 -15.02
CA GLU A 412 -13.54 1.49 -16.19
C GLU A 412 -14.99 1.20 -15.79
N LYS A 413 -15.20 0.24 -14.87
CA LYS A 413 -16.52 -0.06 -14.31
C LYS A 413 -17.10 1.12 -13.52
N SER A 414 -16.28 1.78 -12.70
CA SER A 414 -16.69 2.95 -11.92
C SER A 414 -17.15 4.11 -12.82
N LEU A 415 -16.43 4.39 -13.89
CA LEU A 415 -16.76 5.46 -14.84
C LEU A 415 -17.98 5.12 -15.71
N ALA A 416 -18.24 3.85 -16.00
CA ALA A 416 -19.39 3.39 -16.78
C ALA A 416 -20.70 3.34 -15.97
N SER A 417 -20.65 3.34 -14.64
CA SER A 417 -21.81 3.34 -13.77
C SER A 417 -22.55 4.68 -13.86
N LYS A 418 -23.84 4.64 -14.23
CA LYS A 418 -24.74 5.81 -14.33
C LYS A 418 -24.98 6.47 -12.97
#